data_1babf7ce1c1dbe6fc99b257915250b1f
#
_entry.id   1babf7ce1c1dbe6fc99b257915250b1f
#
_cell.length_a   1.000
_cell.length_b   1.000
_cell.length_c   1.000
_cell.angle_alpha   90.00
_cell.angle_beta   90.00
_cell.angle_gamma   90.00
#
_symmetry.space_group_name_H-M   'P 1'
#
loop_
_entity.id
_entity.type
_entity.pdbx_description
1 polymer ?
#
loop_
_entity_poly.entity_id
_entity_poly.type
_entity_poly.pdbx_seq_one_letter_code
_entity_poly.pdbx_strand_id
1 'polypeptide(L)'
;MKKVSIIVLICNVSNYVRQCLLSLMNQTYKNIEIVAVIGKSDTKSMAICEELAKTDDRIVLLPDEQKGISESRNMGVRAATGDYIAFVDGDDYVDVNMIETLVTGLESEDADISVIGKYYYYKNKSEAAHKDKKLILDVCGSMEEILLGENFFLHLWDKLYKRELFNGVSFRTGVACEDRLVCTELLMKSKKTVFIPKTLYYFRQSLDSCSKIYINAVSSLKADIEICEKIIEMCPNLNYEVEL
;
A
#
# COMPACT_ATOMS: atom_id res chain seq x y z
N MET A 1 11.63 2.69 -19.80
CA MET A 1 10.46 2.85 -18.91
C MET A 1 10.63 1.85 -17.79
N LYS A 2 10.63 2.29 -16.53
CA LYS A 2 10.85 1.46 -15.34
C LYS A 2 9.68 0.48 -15.15
N LYS A 3 9.94 -0.72 -14.61
CA LYS A 3 8.90 -1.71 -14.36
C LYS A 3 8.31 -1.53 -12.97
N VAL A 4 6.98 -1.66 -12.83
CA VAL A 4 6.27 -1.63 -11.55
C VAL A 4 5.74 -3.02 -11.20
N SER A 5 6.07 -3.53 -10.02
CA SER A 5 5.44 -4.72 -9.45
C SER A 5 4.30 -4.29 -8.54
N ILE A 6 3.08 -4.69 -8.87
CA ILE A 6 1.89 -4.43 -8.06
C ILE A 6 1.60 -5.70 -7.28
N ILE A 7 1.82 -5.67 -5.97
CA ILE A 7 1.58 -6.81 -5.07
C ILE A 7 0.13 -6.75 -4.60
N VAL A 8 -0.63 -7.81 -4.87
CA VAL A 8 -2.04 -7.91 -4.48
C VAL A 8 -2.22 -9.07 -3.50
N LEU A 9 -2.70 -8.78 -2.29
CA LEU A 9 -3.02 -9.80 -1.30
C LEU A 9 -4.47 -10.25 -1.45
N ILE A 10 -4.68 -11.56 -1.67
CA ILE A 10 -5.98 -12.14 -1.99
C ILE A 10 -6.31 -13.25 -0.98
N CYS A 11 -7.23 -12.96 -0.08
CA CYS A 11 -7.69 -13.92 0.92
C CYS A 11 -9.15 -13.65 1.30
N ASN A 12 -10.06 -14.58 0.96
CA ASN A 12 -11.50 -14.49 1.22
C ASN A 12 -12.19 -13.26 0.58
N VAL A 13 -11.73 -12.86 -0.62
CA VAL A 13 -12.20 -11.66 -1.33
C VAL A 13 -12.86 -11.98 -2.68
N SER A 14 -13.40 -13.17 -2.86
CA SER A 14 -13.96 -13.64 -4.13
C SER A 14 -15.04 -12.73 -4.74
N ASN A 15 -15.73 -11.95 -3.91
CA ASN A 15 -16.74 -10.98 -4.35
C ASN A 15 -16.11 -9.70 -4.98
N TYR A 16 -14.85 -9.44 -4.76
CA TYR A 16 -14.19 -8.18 -5.08
C TYR A 16 -12.97 -8.34 -5.99
N VAL A 17 -12.26 -9.47 -5.88
CA VAL A 17 -10.97 -9.71 -6.55
C VAL A 17 -11.04 -9.52 -8.07
N ARG A 18 -12.16 -9.85 -8.72
CA ARG A 18 -12.33 -9.61 -10.16
C ARG A 18 -12.25 -8.12 -10.49
N GLN A 19 -12.97 -7.27 -9.74
CA GLN A 19 -12.92 -5.82 -9.93
C GLN A 19 -11.52 -5.26 -9.65
N CYS A 20 -10.88 -5.73 -8.59
CA CYS A 20 -9.51 -5.37 -8.24
C CYS A 20 -8.56 -5.64 -9.42
N LEU A 21 -8.47 -6.89 -9.87
CA LEU A 21 -7.55 -7.28 -10.94
C LEU A 21 -7.87 -6.58 -12.27
N LEU A 22 -9.14 -6.45 -12.64
CA LEU A 22 -9.52 -5.71 -13.85
C LEU A 22 -9.09 -4.25 -13.80
N SER A 23 -9.13 -3.58 -12.63
CA SER A 23 -8.66 -2.21 -12.48
C SER A 23 -7.14 -2.09 -12.68
N LEU A 24 -6.39 -3.12 -12.32
CA LEU A 24 -4.94 -3.21 -12.53
C LEU A 24 -4.58 -3.58 -13.98
N MET A 25 -5.28 -4.52 -14.58
CA MET A 25 -5.09 -4.90 -15.99
C MET A 25 -5.31 -3.72 -16.94
N ASN A 26 -6.22 -2.80 -16.59
CA ASN A 26 -6.56 -1.63 -17.38
C ASN A 26 -5.69 -0.39 -17.11
N GLN A 27 -4.64 -0.48 -16.30
CA GLN A 27 -3.75 0.66 -16.05
C GLN A 27 -3.18 1.26 -17.35
N THR A 28 -3.12 2.61 -17.42
CA THR A 28 -2.52 3.34 -18.55
C THR A 28 -1.03 3.06 -18.65
N TYR A 29 -0.34 2.94 -17.53
CA TYR A 29 1.06 2.53 -17.47
C TYR A 29 1.21 1.04 -17.77
N LYS A 30 1.85 0.68 -18.88
CA LYS A 30 1.84 -0.70 -19.42
C LYS A 30 2.94 -1.60 -18.87
N ASN A 31 4.09 -1.04 -18.46
CA ASN A 31 5.22 -1.83 -17.96
C ASN A 31 5.02 -2.22 -16.49
N ILE A 32 4.02 -3.06 -16.24
CA ILE A 32 3.66 -3.57 -14.92
C ILE A 32 3.72 -5.10 -14.88
N GLU A 33 3.86 -5.65 -13.69
CA GLU A 33 3.46 -7.02 -13.34
C GLU A 33 2.52 -6.97 -12.15
N ILE A 34 1.58 -7.90 -12.09
CA ILE A 34 0.59 -8.03 -11.01
C ILE A 34 0.92 -9.31 -10.26
N VAL A 35 1.54 -9.17 -9.09
CA VAL A 35 1.93 -10.29 -8.23
C VAL A 35 0.78 -10.61 -7.29
N ALA A 36 -0.06 -11.54 -7.69
CA ALA A 36 -1.24 -11.97 -6.94
C ALA A 36 -0.87 -13.05 -5.92
N VAL A 37 -0.78 -12.69 -4.64
CA VAL A 37 -0.51 -13.60 -3.53
C VAL A 37 -1.83 -14.13 -3.00
N ILE A 38 -2.11 -15.42 -3.21
CA ILE A 38 -3.44 -15.99 -3.02
C ILE A 38 -3.40 -17.09 -1.96
N GLY A 39 -4.21 -16.94 -0.91
CA GLY A 39 -4.35 -17.97 0.12
C GLY A 39 -4.87 -19.29 -0.47
N LYS A 40 -4.15 -20.40 -0.29
CA LYS A 40 -4.48 -21.72 -0.87
C LYS A 40 -5.89 -22.22 -0.54
N SER A 41 -6.45 -21.85 0.61
CA SER A 41 -7.81 -22.23 1.00
C SER A 41 -8.90 -21.41 0.31
N ASP A 42 -8.56 -20.26 -0.28
CA ASP A 42 -9.51 -19.41 -1.02
C ASP A 42 -9.66 -19.87 -2.48
N THR A 43 -10.25 -21.05 -2.65
CA THR A 43 -10.43 -21.68 -3.98
C THR A 43 -11.29 -20.84 -4.92
N LYS A 44 -12.23 -20.04 -4.39
CA LYS A 44 -13.09 -19.18 -5.21
C LYS A 44 -12.31 -18.00 -5.80
N SER A 45 -11.53 -17.31 -4.98
CA SER A 45 -10.66 -16.23 -5.48
C SER A 45 -9.58 -16.79 -6.42
N MET A 46 -9.01 -17.97 -6.11
CA MET A 46 -8.03 -18.65 -6.96
C MET A 46 -8.58 -18.89 -8.36
N ALA A 47 -9.79 -19.46 -8.48
CA ALA A 47 -10.41 -19.74 -9.79
C ALA A 47 -10.61 -18.46 -10.63
N ILE A 48 -10.97 -17.35 -10.00
CA ILE A 48 -11.10 -16.06 -10.68
C ILE A 48 -9.73 -15.54 -11.16
N CYS A 49 -8.71 -15.66 -10.32
CA CYS A 49 -7.36 -15.25 -10.67
C CYS A 49 -6.78 -16.08 -11.81
N GLU A 50 -6.98 -17.39 -11.80
CA GLU A 50 -6.56 -18.29 -12.87
C GLU A 50 -7.27 -17.99 -14.20
N GLU A 51 -8.55 -17.64 -14.15
CA GLU A 51 -9.30 -17.22 -15.33
C GLU A 51 -8.70 -15.95 -15.94
N LEU A 52 -8.44 -14.93 -15.12
CA LEU A 52 -7.89 -13.65 -15.58
C LEU A 52 -6.44 -13.78 -16.05
N ALA A 53 -5.62 -14.59 -15.39
CA ALA A 53 -4.23 -14.81 -15.77
C ALA A 53 -4.10 -15.49 -17.16
N LYS A 54 -5.13 -16.19 -17.65
CA LYS A 54 -5.17 -16.71 -19.03
C LYS A 54 -5.34 -15.61 -20.08
N THR A 55 -5.80 -14.44 -19.68
CA THR A 55 -6.09 -13.31 -20.58
C THR A 55 -5.07 -12.18 -20.49
N ASP A 56 -4.21 -12.19 -19.45
CA ASP A 56 -3.18 -11.17 -19.24
C ASP A 56 -1.92 -11.81 -18.62
N ASP A 57 -0.86 -11.89 -19.40
CA ASP A 57 0.43 -12.52 -19.04
C ASP A 57 1.23 -11.73 -17.99
N ARG A 58 0.80 -10.51 -17.65
CA ARG A 58 1.38 -9.71 -16.58
C ARG A 58 0.97 -10.20 -15.19
N ILE A 59 -0.03 -11.09 -15.08
CA ILE A 59 -0.48 -11.65 -13.80
C ILE A 59 0.38 -12.85 -13.41
N VAL A 60 1.06 -12.73 -12.29
CA VAL A 60 1.87 -13.78 -11.66
C VAL A 60 1.12 -14.30 -10.44
N LEU A 61 0.67 -15.56 -10.50
CA LEU A 61 -0.04 -16.19 -9.39
C LEU A 61 0.94 -16.82 -8.40
N LEU A 62 0.85 -16.43 -7.13
CA LEU A 62 1.64 -16.97 -6.03
C LEU A 62 0.72 -17.60 -4.98
N PRO A 63 0.53 -18.93 -4.99
CA PRO A 63 -0.21 -19.62 -3.95
C PRO A 63 0.50 -19.53 -2.60
N ASP A 64 -0.19 -19.02 -1.58
CA ASP A 64 0.33 -18.85 -0.22
C ASP A 64 -0.21 -19.93 0.72
N GLU A 65 0.67 -20.50 1.54
CA GLU A 65 0.33 -21.51 2.54
C GLU A 65 -0.33 -20.94 3.81
N GLN A 66 -0.74 -19.67 3.77
CA GLN A 66 -1.43 -18.97 4.86
C GLN A 66 -0.64 -18.91 6.17
N LYS A 67 0.62 -18.58 6.08
CA LYS A 67 1.48 -18.30 7.24
C LYS A 67 1.24 -16.90 7.87
N GLY A 68 0.18 -16.24 7.44
CA GLY A 68 -0.23 -14.91 7.91
C GLY A 68 0.12 -13.79 6.92
N ILE A 69 -0.56 -12.66 7.07
CA ILE A 69 -0.50 -11.50 6.15
C ILE A 69 0.93 -10.96 5.96
N SER A 70 1.73 -10.96 7.02
CA SER A 70 3.14 -10.54 6.98
C SER A 70 3.95 -11.39 6.01
N GLU A 71 3.81 -12.72 6.07
CA GLU A 71 4.54 -13.62 5.19
C GLU A 71 4.03 -13.54 3.76
N SER A 72 2.74 -13.34 3.56
CA SER A 72 2.16 -13.09 2.21
C SER A 72 2.77 -11.83 1.58
N ARG A 73 2.90 -10.73 2.34
CA ARG A 73 3.58 -9.51 1.85
C ARG A 73 5.06 -9.75 1.57
N ASN A 74 5.77 -10.42 2.48
CA ASN A 74 7.18 -10.79 2.27
C ASN A 74 7.36 -11.62 1.00
N MET A 75 6.47 -12.58 0.76
CA MET A 75 6.48 -13.41 -0.44
C MET A 75 6.27 -12.57 -1.71
N GLY A 76 5.32 -11.65 -1.69
CA GLY A 76 5.08 -10.70 -2.78
C GLY A 76 6.31 -9.84 -3.07
N VAL A 77 6.94 -9.25 -2.04
CA VAL A 77 8.16 -8.43 -2.20
C VAL A 77 9.33 -9.25 -2.78
N ARG A 78 9.52 -10.49 -2.32
CA ARG A 78 10.58 -11.37 -2.87
C ARG A 78 10.35 -11.75 -4.34
N ALA A 79 9.09 -11.88 -4.76
CA ALA A 79 8.73 -12.23 -6.13
C ALA A 79 8.75 -11.01 -7.08
N ALA A 80 8.67 -9.80 -6.54
CA ALA A 80 8.67 -8.57 -7.31
C ALA A 80 9.98 -8.38 -8.10
N THR A 81 9.89 -8.18 -9.42
CA THR A 81 11.03 -7.98 -10.32
C THR A 81 11.15 -6.54 -10.82
N GLY A 82 10.15 -5.69 -10.56
CA GLY A 82 10.11 -4.30 -10.99
C GLY A 82 11.13 -3.40 -10.29
N ASP A 83 11.39 -2.25 -10.87
CA ASP A 83 12.18 -1.17 -10.26
C ASP A 83 11.42 -0.50 -9.11
N TYR A 84 10.09 -0.53 -9.20
CA TYR A 84 9.17 0.04 -8.23
C TYR A 84 8.20 -1.02 -7.70
N ILE A 85 7.74 -0.83 -6.47
CA ILE A 85 6.74 -1.68 -5.80
C ILE A 85 5.54 -0.82 -5.41
N ALA A 86 4.34 -1.32 -5.69
CA ALA A 86 3.07 -0.84 -5.17
C ALA A 86 2.32 -2.00 -4.51
N PHE A 87 1.45 -1.69 -3.55
CA PHE A 87 0.53 -2.66 -2.94
C PHE A 87 -0.92 -2.27 -3.29
N VAL A 88 -1.75 -3.27 -3.45
CA VAL A 88 -3.21 -3.10 -3.58
C VAL A 88 -3.90 -4.22 -2.81
N ASP A 89 -4.88 -3.89 -1.99
CA ASP A 89 -5.65 -4.90 -1.28
C ASP A 89 -6.70 -5.52 -2.22
N GLY A 90 -6.88 -6.83 -2.14
CA GLY A 90 -7.71 -7.60 -3.09
C GLY A 90 -9.21 -7.31 -3.02
N ASP A 91 -9.68 -6.62 -1.97
CA ASP A 91 -11.06 -6.14 -1.82
C ASP A 91 -11.27 -4.69 -2.32
N ASP A 92 -10.20 -4.00 -2.72
CA ASP A 92 -10.21 -2.63 -3.23
C ASP A 92 -10.14 -2.57 -4.76
N TYR A 93 -10.18 -1.38 -5.32
CA TYR A 93 -9.92 -1.13 -6.74
C TYR A 93 -9.32 0.27 -6.95
N VAL A 94 -8.75 0.51 -8.13
CA VAL A 94 -7.98 1.72 -8.41
C VAL A 94 -8.40 2.37 -9.72
N ASP A 95 -8.17 3.68 -9.85
CA ASP A 95 -8.34 4.40 -11.11
C ASP A 95 -7.31 3.92 -12.14
N VAL A 96 -7.67 3.94 -13.40
CA VAL A 96 -6.82 3.49 -14.52
C VAL A 96 -5.52 4.29 -14.67
N ASN A 97 -5.45 5.49 -14.14
CA ASN A 97 -4.30 6.39 -14.20
C ASN A 97 -3.42 6.32 -12.93
N MET A 98 -3.74 5.46 -11.96
CA MET A 98 -3.06 5.45 -10.66
C MET A 98 -1.56 5.23 -10.80
N ILE A 99 -1.14 4.16 -11.47
CA ILE A 99 0.28 3.81 -11.60
C ILE A 99 1.03 4.86 -12.42
N GLU A 100 0.47 5.34 -13.52
CA GLU A 100 1.09 6.39 -14.31
C GLU A 100 1.28 7.69 -13.52
N THR A 101 0.28 8.07 -12.71
CA THR A 101 0.35 9.25 -11.84
C THR A 101 1.46 9.10 -10.80
N LEU A 102 1.52 7.94 -10.14
CA LEU A 102 2.54 7.65 -9.12
C LEU A 102 3.95 7.63 -9.71
N VAL A 103 4.16 6.95 -10.85
CA VAL A 103 5.47 6.90 -11.54
C VAL A 103 5.89 8.30 -11.98
N THR A 104 4.99 9.04 -12.64
CA THR A 104 5.29 10.40 -13.12
C THR A 104 5.68 11.31 -11.96
N GLY A 105 4.95 11.26 -10.84
CA GLY A 105 5.25 12.06 -9.66
C GLY A 105 6.59 11.70 -9.05
N LEU A 106 6.89 10.41 -8.93
CA LEU A 106 8.14 9.92 -8.38
C LEU A 106 9.34 10.32 -9.26
N GLU A 107 9.24 10.11 -10.57
CA GLU A 107 10.34 10.41 -11.51
C GLU A 107 10.55 11.91 -11.72
N SER A 108 9.47 12.71 -11.80
CA SER A 108 9.59 14.17 -12.01
C SER A 108 10.25 14.89 -10.85
N GLU A 109 10.12 14.39 -9.64
CA GLU A 109 10.70 14.98 -8.44
C GLU A 109 11.99 14.29 -7.99
N ASP A 110 12.45 13.25 -8.69
CA ASP A 110 13.52 12.34 -8.24
C ASP A 110 13.26 11.91 -6.78
N ALA A 111 12.02 11.47 -6.51
CA ALA A 111 11.60 11.02 -5.20
C ALA A 111 11.84 9.52 -5.03
N ASP A 112 11.86 9.04 -3.79
CA ASP A 112 11.98 7.63 -3.46
C ASP A 112 10.62 6.98 -3.23
N ILE A 113 9.64 7.79 -2.80
CA ILE A 113 8.25 7.40 -2.57
C ILE A 113 7.32 8.44 -3.20
N SER A 114 6.30 8.00 -3.91
CA SER A 114 5.17 8.84 -4.31
C SER A 114 3.88 8.36 -3.66
N VAL A 115 3.01 9.30 -3.31
CA VAL A 115 1.78 9.07 -2.56
C VAL A 115 0.63 9.77 -3.26
N ILE A 116 -0.54 9.15 -3.29
CA ILE A 116 -1.79 9.71 -3.79
C ILE A 116 -2.88 9.71 -2.71
N GLY A 117 -3.93 10.46 -2.96
CA GLY A 117 -5.14 10.44 -2.14
C GLY A 117 -6.00 9.20 -2.37
N LYS A 118 -6.91 8.97 -1.42
CA LYS A 118 -7.86 7.87 -1.43
C LYS A 118 -9.29 8.35 -1.31
N TYR A 119 -10.21 7.55 -1.86
CA TYR A 119 -11.63 7.59 -1.53
C TYR A 119 -11.96 6.54 -0.46
N TYR A 120 -12.73 6.93 0.56
CA TYR A 120 -13.49 5.98 1.34
C TYR A 120 -14.73 5.60 0.53
N TYR A 121 -14.77 4.36 0.02
CA TYR A 121 -15.87 3.88 -0.83
C TYR A 121 -16.89 3.12 -0.01
N TYR A 122 -18.06 3.72 0.12
CA TYR A 122 -19.28 3.10 0.67
C TYR A 122 -20.18 2.71 -0.50
N LYS A 123 -21.11 1.76 -0.30
CA LYS A 123 -21.98 1.15 -1.35
C LYS A 123 -22.41 2.07 -2.50
N ASN A 124 -22.56 3.39 -2.30
CA ASN A 124 -22.98 4.36 -3.33
C ASN A 124 -22.37 5.77 -3.11
N LYS A 125 -21.37 5.92 -2.27
CA LYS A 125 -20.72 7.21 -1.98
C LYS A 125 -19.21 7.03 -1.86
N SER A 126 -18.48 8.03 -2.33
CA SER A 126 -17.04 8.13 -2.13
C SER A 126 -16.72 9.51 -1.54
N GLU A 127 -15.89 9.54 -0.52
CA GLU A 127 -15.36 10.76 0.09
C GLU A 127 -13.84 10.79 -0.08
N ALA A 128 -13.33 11.88 -0.63
CA ALA A 128 -11.89 12.11 -0.72
C ALA A 128 -11.30 12.46 0.65
N ALA A 129 -10.14 11.92 0.95
CA ALA A 129 -9.45 12.13 2.21
C ALA A 129 -8.05 12.69 1.97
N HIS A 130 -7.94 13.97 1.57
CA HIS A 130 -6.69 14.72 1.47
C HIS A 130 -6.95 16.19 1.16
N LYS A 131 -5.93 17.04 1.31
CA LYS A 131 -5.93 18.43 0.84
C LYS A 131 -5.46 18.53 -0.61
N ASP A 132 -5.90 19.58 -1.33
CA ASP A 132 -5.63 19.81 -2.75
C ASP A 132 -4.25 20.46 -3.01
N LYS A 133 -3.20 20.05 -2.30
CA LYS A 133 -1.85 20.62 -2.43
C LYS A 133 -0.81 19.53 -2.62
N LYS A 134 0.01 19.66 -3.69
CA LYS A 134 1.20 18.84 -3.87
C LYS A 134 2.23 19.16 -2.79
N LEU A 135 2.82 18.13 -2.17
CA LEU A 135 3.87 18.26 -1.18
C LEU A 135 5.13 17.55 -1.65
N ILE A 136 6.29 18.13 -1.35
CA ILE A 136 7.59 17.49 -1.54
C ILE A 136 8.27 17.55 -0.18
N LEU A 137 8.51 16.38 0.40
CA LEU A 137 8.84 16.21 1.80
C LEU A 137 10.16 15.43 1.95
N ASP A 138 10.97 15.83 2.90
CA ASP A 138 12.04 15.00 3.44
C ASP A 138 11.47 13.99 4.47
N VAL A 139 12.34 13.30 5.18
CA VAL A 139 11.95 12.32 6.19
C VAL A 139 11.08 12.97 7.27
N CYS A 140 11.53 14.10 7.85
CA CYS A 140 10.83 14.73 8.97
C CYS A 140 9.50 15.34 8.54
N GLY A 141 9.44 15.99 7.37
CA GLY A 141 8.17 16.45 6.80
C GLY A 141 7.19 15.30 6.52
N SER A 142 7.70 14.14 6.10
CA SER A 142 6.85 12.94 5.92
C SER A 142 6.31 12.41 7.24
N MET A 143 7.10 12.44 8.32
CA MET A 143 6.66 12.05 9.66
C MET A 143 5.66 13.04 10.23
N GLU A 144 5.84 14.33 10.00
CA GLU A 144 4.89 15.37 10.37
C GLU A 144 3.52 15.14 9.73
N GLU A 145 3.48 14.92 8.43
CA GLU A 145 2.23 14.60 7.72
C GLU A 145 1.52 13.36 8.27
N ILE A 146 2.28 12.31 8.63
CA ILE A 146 1.72 11.10 9.25
C ILE A 146 1.08 11.41 10.60
N LEU A 147 1.72 12.23 11.43
CA LEU A 147 1.22 12.57 12.76
C LEU A 147 0.04 13.53 12.70
N LEU A 148 0.02 14.45 11.75
CA LEU A 148 -1.12 15.33 11.49
C LEU A 148 -2.31 14.58 10.88
N GLY A 149 -2.07 13.49 10.16
CA GLY A 149 -3.11 12.69 9.54
C GLY A 149 -3.91 13.42 8.44
N GLU A 150 -3.28 14.37 7.74
CA GLU A 150 -3.97 15.26 6.80
C GLU A 150 -3.99 14.72 5.38
N ASN A 151 -2.85 14.38 4.79
CA ASN A 151 -2.75 14.06 3.37
C ASN A 151 -2.50 12.58 3.11
N PHE A 152 -1.64 11.93 3.90
CA PHE A 152 -1.38 10.52 3.77
C PHE A 152 -1.16 9.84 5.13
N PHE A 153 -1.20 8.51 5.14
CA PHE A 153 -1.23 7.69 6.33
C PHE A 153 -0.24 6.53 6.19
N LEU A 154 -0.04 5.76 7.27
CA LEU A 154 0.86 4.59 7.28
C LEU A 154 0.27 3.35 6.58
N HIS A 155 -0.51 3.54 5.53
CA HIS A 155 -0.94 2.46 4.66
C HIS A 155 0.08 2.23 3.54
N LEU A 156 0.19 1.01 3.04
CA LEU A 156 1.10 0.68 1.94
C LEU A 156 0.50 0.95 0.57
N TRP A 157 -0.81 0.88 0.45
CA TRP A 157 -1.53 0.74 -0.82
C TRP A 157 -1.80 2.04 -1.60
N ASP A 158 -1.64 3.20 -1.01
CA ASP A 158 -1.76 4.50 -1.68
C ASP A 158 -0.41 5.06 -2.18
N LYS A 159 0.61 4.20 -2.27
CA LYS A 159 2.00 4.59 -2.51
C LYS A 159 2.70 3.76 -3.57
N LEU A 160 3.71 4.37 -4.19
CA LEU A 160 4.72 3.69 -5.00
C LEU A 160 6.09 3.92 -4.37
N TYR A 161 6.86 2.85 -4.28
CA TYR A 161 8.16 2.82 -3.61
C TYR A 161 9.25 2.43 -4.60
N LYS A 162 10.44 3.05 -4.54
CA LYS A 162 11.64 2.45 -5.13
C LYS A 162 11.89 1.09 -4.49
N ARG A 163 12.08 0.03 -5.28
CA ARG A 163 12.27 -1.34 -4.76
C ARG A 163 13.44 -1.46 -3.80
N GLU A 164 14.51 -0.67 -4.01
CA GLU A 164 15.70 -0.68 -3.15
C GLU A 164 15.42 -0.31 -1.68
N LEU A 165 14.34 0.43 -1.39
CA LEU A 165 13.94 0.74 -0.01
C LEU A 165 13.61 -0.51 0.81
N PHE A 166 13.18 -1.59 0.13
CA PHE A 166 12.87 -2.87 0.78
C PHE A 166 14.11 -3.70 1.14
N ASN A 167 15.32 -3.29 0.74
CA ASN A 167 16.54 -4.00 1.12
C ASN A 167 16.72 -3.99 2.65
N GLY A 168 16.70 -5.18 3.25
CA GLY A 168 16.79 -5.36 4.71
C GLY A 168 15.49 -5.04 5.47
N VAL A 169 14.40 -4.70 4.79
CA VAL A 169 13.06 -4.50 5.40
C VAL A 169 12.23 -5.76 5.23
N SER A 170 11.50 -6.15 6.27
CA SER A 170 10.58 -7.29 6.22
C SER A 170 9.39 -7.10 7.14
N PHE A 171 8.24 -7.62 6.72
CA PHE A 171 7.04 -7.65 7.55
C PHE A 171 7.22 -8.68 8.66
N ARG A 172 7.15 -8.24 9.92
CA ARG A 172 7.31 -9.10 11.10
C ARG A 172 6.06 -9.95 11.32
N THR A 173 6.23 -11.26 11.43
CA THR A 173 5.12 -12.19 11.71
C THR A 173 4.66 -12.09 13.16
N GLY A 174 3.36 -12.24 13.39
CA GLY A 174 2.77 -12.21 14.73
C GLY A 174 2.69 -10.83 15.38
N VAL A 175 2.97 -9.77 14.62
CA VAL A 175 2.86 -8.37 15.06
C VAL A 175 1.63 -7.74 14.42
N ALA A 176 0.83 -7.02 15.21
CA ALA A 176 -0.29 -6.23 14.67
C ALA A 176 0.23 -4.97 14.00
N CYS A 177 -0.50 -4.48 12.99
CA CYS A 177 -0.16 -3.27 12.24
C CYS A 177 1.25 -3.35 11.61
N GLU A 178 1.62 -4.53 11.13
CA GLU A 178 2.90 -4.81 10.48
C GLU A 178 3.14 -3.92 9.26
N ASP A 179 2.07 -3.55 8.56
CA ASP A 179 2.07 -2.62 7.42
C ASP A 179 2.46 -1.21 7.85
N ARG A 180 1.96 -0.72 8.97
CA ARG A 180 2.27 0.62 9.52
C ARG A 180 3.74 0.70 9.93
N LEU A 181 4.26 -0.34 10.59
CA LEU A 181 5.66 -0.42 11.00
C LEU A 181 6.59 -0.41 9.78
N VAL A 182 6.28 -1.21 8.76
CA VAL A 182 7.08 -1.26 7.52
C VAL A 182 6.95 0.05 6.75
N CYS A 183 5.76 0.63 6.63
CA CYS A 183 5.57 1.92 5.97
C CYS A 183 6.42 3.02 6.64
N THR A 184 6.44 3.07 7.97
CA THR A 184 7.30 3.98 8.75
C THR A 184 8.78 3.76 8.41
N GLU A 185 9.23 2.51 8.40
CA GLU A 185 10.63 2.18 8.08
C GLU A 185 11.01 2.59 6.65
N LEU A 186 10.12 2.37 5.67
CA LEU A 186 10.34 2.78 4.28
C LEU A 186 10.41 4.31 4.14
N LEU A 187 9.55 5.06 4.83
CA LEU A 187 9.57 6.52 4.86
C LEU A 187 10.86 7.03 5.51
N MET A 188 11.33 6.42 6.59
CA MET A 188 12.60 6.77 7.24
C MET A 188 13.82 6.50 6.38
N LYS A 189 13.78 5.52 5.49
CA LYS A 189 14.84 5.22 4.53
C LYS A 189 14.79 6.10 3.28
N SER A 190 13.66 6.74 3.01
CA SER A 190 13.51 7.60 1.85
C SER A 190 14.18 8.96 2.10
N LYS A 191 14.79 9.52 1.06
CA LYS A 191 15.34 10.90 1.11
C LYS A 191 14.28 11.91 0.71
N LYS A 192 13.32 11.50 -0.10
CA LYS A 192 12.28 12.39 -0.63
C LYS A 192 10.98 11.63 -0.88
N THR A 193 9.89 12.15 -0.35
CA THR A 193 8.52 11.69 -0.60
C THR A 193 7.74 12.79 -1.32
N VAL A 194 7.01 12.43 -2.37
CA VAL A 194 6.10 13.35 -3.05
C VAL A 194 4.65 12.94 -2.85
N PHE A 195 3.82 13.84 -2.32
CA PHE A 195 2.37 13.68 -2.31
C PHE A 195 1.75 14.37 -3.51
N ILE A 196 0.92 13.65 -4.25
CA ILE A 196 0.21 14.11 -5.43
C ILE A 196 -1.27 14.24 -5.08
N PRO A 197 -1.89 15.43 -5.17
CA PRO A 197 -3.27 15.65 -4.76
C PRO A 197 -4.26 15.12 -5.80
N LYS A 198 -4.18 13.83 -6.07
CA LYS A 198 -5.14 13.09 -6.91
C LYS A 198 -5.64 11.88 -6.15
N THR A 199 -6.95 11.71 -6.10
CA THR A 199 -7.62 10.60 -5.42
C THR A 199 -7.88 9.48 -6.43
N LEU A 200 -7.05 8.43 -6.39
CA LEU A 200 -7.05 7.37 -7.40
C LEU A 200 -7.14 5.96 -6.81
N TYR A 201 -7.21 5.85 -5.50
CA TYR A 201 -7.40 4.60 -4.77
C TYR A 201 -8.79 4.56 -4.13
N TYR A 202 -9.55 3.49 -4.33
CA TYR A 202 -10.90 3.31 -3.77
C TYR A 202 -10.86 2.27 -2.66
N PHE A 203 -10.70 2.75 -1.43
CA PHE A 203 -10.67 1.93 -0.22
C PHE A 203 -12.09 1.53 0.19
N ARG A 204 -12.42 0.27 0.02
CA ARG A 204 -13.75 -0.27 0.27
C ARG A 204 -14.03 -0.40 1.77
N GLN A 205 -15.11 0.21 2.20
CA GLN A 205 -15.62 0.09 3.56
C GLN A 205 -16.63 -1.07 3.62
N SER A 206 -16.13 -2.30 3.86
CA SER A 206 -16.98 -3.48 4.09
C SER A 206 -17.08 -3.81 5.57
N LEU A 207 -18.19 -4.44 5.99
CA LEU A 207 -18.33 -4.95 7.36
C LEU A 207 -17.46 -6.19 7.61
N ASP A 208 -17.06 -6.88 6.53
CA ASP A 208 -16.29 -8.13 6.55
C ASP A 208 -14.77 -7.91 6.40
N SER A 209 -14.30 -6.66 6.44
CA SER A 209 -12.88 -6.35 6.32
C SER A 209 -12.08 -6.96 7.47
N CYS A 210 -11.02 -7.70 7.15
CA CYS A 210 -10.14 -8.36 8.14
C CYS A 210 -9.56 -7.40 9.17
N SER A 211 -9.32 -6.14 8.80
CA SER A 211 -8.82 -5.10 9.71
C SER A 211 -9.77 -4.78 10.87
N LYS A 212 -11.10 -5.05 10.73
CA LYS A 212 -12.08 -4.82 11.80
C LYS A 212 -12.18 -5.98 12.79
N ILE A 213 -11.72 -7.17 12.43
CA ILE A 213 -11.97 -8.40 13.19
C ILE A 213 -10.82 -8.76 14.14
N TYR A 214 -9.58 -8.36 13.84
CA TYR A 214 -8.37 -8.91 14.48
C TYR A 214 -7.44 -7.89 15.15
N ILE A 215 -7.76 -6.61 15.21
CA ILE A 215 -6.88 -5.65 15.89
C ILE A 215 -7.12 -5.77 17.39
N ASN A 216 -6.23 -6.50 18.07
CA ASN A 216 -6.09 -6.39 19.50
C ASN A 216 -5.61 -4.97 19.84
N ALA A 217 -6.42 -4.17 20.52
CA ALA A 217 -6.13 -2.78 20.86
C ALA A 217 -4.75 -2.62 21.55
N VAL A 218 -4.34 -3.57 22.38
CA VAL A 218 -3.02 -3.56 23.04
C VAL A 218 -1.88 -3.73 22.06
N SER A 219 -2.05 -4.61 21.06
CA SER A 219 -1.00 -4.84 20.04
C SER A 219 -0.89 -3.68 19.07
N SER A 220 -2.02 -3.02 18.73
CA SER A 220 -2.02 -1.78 17.94
C SER A 220 -1.29 -0.66 18.69
N LEU A 221 -1.62 -0.46 19.97
CA LEU A 221 -0.95 0.54 20.80
C LEU A 221 0.56 0.32 20.92
N LYS A 222 1.02 -0.94 21.00
CA LYS A 222 2.46 -1.24 21.00
C LYS A 222 3.13 -0.84 19.69
N ALA A 223 2.47 -1.07 18.55
CA ALA A 223 2.99 -0.62 17.27
C ALA A 223 3.02 0.91 17.18
N ASP A 224 2.01 1.60 17.69
CA ASP A 224 1.98 3.06 17.72
C ASP A 224 3.09 3.65 18.59
N ILE A 225 3.35 3.06 19.76
CA ILE A 225 4.47 3.46 20.64
C ILE A 225 5.81 3.26 19.90
N GLU A 226 6.04 2.10 19.27
CA GLU A 226 7.28 1.85 18.52
C GLU A 226 7.46 2.86 17.36
N ILE A 227 6.39 3.20 16.67
CA ILE A 227 6.40 4.22 15.61
C ILE A 227 6.76 5.59 16.18
N CYS A 228 6.13 6.01 17.27
CA CYS A 228 6.42 7.29 17.92
C CYS A 228 7.87 7.36 18.41
N GLU A 229 8.40 6.32 19.04
CA GLU A 229 9.80 6.24 19.48
C GLU A 229 10.76 6.44 18.32
N LYS A 230 10.54 5.75 17.19
CA LYS A 230 11.34 5.91 15.97
C LYS A 230 11.26 7.33 15.39
N ILE A 231 10.09 7.94 15.39
CA ILE A 231 9.91 9.32 14.90
C ILE A 231 10.68 10.32 15.78
N ILE A 232 10.58 10.19 17.11
CA ILE A 232 11.31 11.04 18.06
C ILE A 232 12.82 10.90 17.88
N GLU A 233 13.32 9.68 17.70
CA GLU A 233 14.75 9.43 17.46
C GLU A 233 15.24 10.05 16.15
N MET A 234 14.48 9.90 15.07
CA MET A 234 14.84 10.36 13.73
C MET A 234 14.69 11.88 13.56
N CYS A 235 13.65 12.46 14.17
CA CYS A 235 13.25 13.86 13.98
C CYS A 235 13.09 14.57 15.34
N PRO A 236 14.17 14.73 16.14
CA PRO A 236 14.08 15.23 17.52
C PRO A 236 13.62 16.70 17.63
N ASN A 237 13.59 17.43 16.52
CA ASN A 237 13.17 18.84 16.49
C ASN A 237 11.70 19.00 16.01
N LEU A 238 10.97 17.93 15.80
CA LEU A 238 9.54 18.01 15.54
C LEU A 238 8.84 18.44 16.83
N ASN A 239 8.53 19.73 16.92
CA ASN A 239 7.77 20.30 18.04
C ASN A 239 6.28 20.13 17.74
N TYR A 240 5.60 19.24 18.49
CA TYR A 240 4.15 19.18 18.49
C TYR A 240 3.63 20.00 19.66
N GLU A 241 3.03 21.14 19.37
CA GLU A 241 2.06 21.74 20.28
C GLU A 241 0.78 20.90 20.16
N VAL A 242 0.57 19.99 21.10
CA VAL A 242 -0.73 19.36 21.26
C VAL A 242 -1.63 20.41 21.89
N GLU A 243 -2.47 21.05 21.08
CA GLU A 243 -3.62 21.76 21.62
C GLU A 243 -4.55 20.71 22.27
N LEU A 244 -4.53 20.66 23.59
CA LEU A 244 -5.41 19.82 24.42
C LEU A 244 -6.82 20.43 24.48
#